data_2a1204dcaefc6016997b2fb945fba60b
#
_entry.id   2a1204dcaefc6016997b2fb945fba60b
#
_cell.length_a   1.000
_cell.length_b   1.000
_cell.length_c   1.000
_cell.angle_alpha   90.00
_cell.angle_beta   90.00
_cell.angle_gamma   90.00
#
_symmetry.space_group_name_H-M   'P 1'
#
loop_
_entity.id
_entity.type
_entity.pdbx_description
1 polymer ?
#
loop_
_entity_poly.entity_id
_entity_poly.type
_entity_poly.pdbx_seq_one_letter_code
_entity_poly.pdbx_strand_id
1 'polypeptide(L)'
;MWSNRWIKGQDYPEWAEADVYKKTITGGYLLPGETPKDAYKRVAAAVARRLNKPEMADKFFDYIWKGWLCLASPVLSNTGTDRGLPISCFGIDVADSIYDIGKKNLEMMLLAKHGGGVGIGLNQVRPAGATISQNGTSDGVVPFCKIYDSTILATNQGAVRRGAASVNLNIDHEDFEDWLEIREPKGDINRQSLNLHQCAIIGDKFMRKLRDGDKVCLLYTSDAADE
;
A
#
# COMPACT_ATOMS: atom_id res chain seq x y z
N MET A 1 -4.64 23.07 -20.00
CA MET A 1 -3.65 24.15 -20.15
C MET A 1 -2.33 23.72 -19.52
N TRP A 2 -1.47 23.09 -20.32
CA TRP A 2 -0.21 22.46 -19.90
C TRP A 2 1.02 23.33 -20.14
N SER A 3 0.86 24.43 -20.91
CA SER A 3 1.95 25.17 -21.54
C SER A 3 2.78 26.09 -20.62
N ASN A 4 2.28 26.45 -19.44
CA ASN A 4 2.93 27.52 -18.65
C ASN A 4 3.91 27.01 -17.57
N ARG A 5 4.01 25.71 -17.32
CA ARG A 5 4.94 25.14 -16.34
C ARG A 5 6.22 24.59 -16.98
N TRP A 6 6.21 24.42 -18.29
CA TRP A 6 7.37 24.00 -19.08
C TRP A 6 8.04 25.24 -19.65
N ILE A 7 9.10 25.70 -19.02
CA ILE A 7 9.80 26.92 -19.45
C ILE A 7 10.60 26.58 -20.70
N LYS A 8 10.24 27.21 -21.86
CA LYS A 8 11.04 27.12 -23.09
C LYS A 8 12.46 27.60 -22.83
N GLY A 9 13.45 26.81 -23.22
CA GLY A 9 14.88 27.16 -23.07
C GLY A 9 15.55 26.61 -21.81
N GLN A 10 14.82 25.88 -20.95
CA GLN A 10 15.47 25.05 -19.93
C GLN A 10 15.93 23.73 -20.56
N ASP A 11 17.15 23.31 -20.23
CA ASP A 11 17.71 22.03 -20.63
C ASP A 11 17.06 20.91 -19.80
N TYR A 12 16.01 20.29 -20.38
CA TYR A 12 15.35 19.14 -19.81
C TYR A 12 15.96 17.85 -20.39
N PRO A 13 16.18 16.82 -19.59
CA PRO A 13 16.59 15.53 -20.13
C PRO A 13 15.48 14.92 -20.99
N GLU A 14 15.87 14.09 -21.95
CA GLU A 14 14.95 13.49 -22.94
C GLU A 14 13.74 12.79 -22.27
N TRP A 15 13.95 12.08 -21.15
CA TRP A 15 12.86 11.42 -20.43
C TRP A 15 11.80 12.41 -19.88
N ALA A 16 12.19 13.64 -19.60
CA ALA A 16 11.29 14.67 -19.09
C ALA A 16 10.44 15.32 -20.22
N GLU A 17 10.78 15.10 -21.47
CA GLU A 17 10.03 15.59 -22.63
C GLU A 17 8.84 14.69 -23.00
N ALA A 18 8.77 13.47 -22.48
CA ALA A 18 7.67 12.56 -22.76
C ALA A 18 6.32 13.10 -22.27
N ASP A 19 5.28 13.02 -23.09
CA ASP A 19 3.92 13.49 -22.74
C ASP A 19 3.35 12.82 -21.50
N VAL A 20 3.65 11.54 -21.32
CA VAL A 20 3.23 10.78 -20.14
C VAL A 20 3.84 11.35 -18.85
N TYR A 21 5.12 11.72 -18.92
CA TYR A 21 5.78 12.35 -17.78
C TYR A 21 5.19 13.74 -17.50
N LYS A 22 5.01 14.56 -18.55
CA LYS A 22 4.41 15.92 -18.42
C LYS A 22 3.02 15.86 -17.78
N LYS A 23 2.19 14.92 -18.19
CA LYS A 23 0.87 14.69 -17.60
C LYS A 23 0.96 14.27 -16.13
N THR A 24 1.86 13.36 -15.80
CA THR A 24 2.02 12.82 -14.44
C THR A 24 2.53 13.89 -13.51
N ILE A 25 3.65 14.54 -13.83
CA ILE A 25 4.30 15.51 -12.92
C ILE A 25 3.42 16.72 -12.62
N THR A 26 2.64 17.19 -13.59
CA THR A 26 1.72 18.31 -13.40
C THR A 26 0.40 17.91 -12.76
N GLY A 27 0.11 16.60 -12.68
CA GLY A 27 -1.10 16.04 -12.08
C GLY A 27 -1.15 16.09 -10.54
N GLY A 28 -0.25 16.86 -9.88
CA GLY A 28 -0.28 17.08 -8.43
C GLY A 28 1.06 16.93 -7.72
N TYR A 29 2.14 16.60 -8.42
CA TYR A 29 3.47 16.47 -7.82
C TYR A 29 4.13 17.82 -7.52
N LEU A 30 3.80 18.84 -8.32
CA LEU A 30 4.38 20.17 -8.18
C LEU A 30 3.64 21.00 -7.14
N LEU A 31 4.38 21.88 -6.47
CA LEU A 31 3.81 22.98 -5.68
C LEU A 31 3.24 24.06 -6.62
N PRO A 32 2.34 24.91 -6.13
CA PRO A 32 1.88 26.07 -6.90
C PRO A 32 3.06 26.92 -7.39
N GLY A 33 3.15 27.14 -8.71
CA GLY A 33 4.23 27.90 -9.32
C GLY A 33 5.56 27.17 -9.54
N GLU A 34 5.70 25.94 -9.03
CA GLU A 34 6.91 25.13 -9.17
C GLU A 34 7.05 24.55 -10.58
N THR A 35 8.25 24.61 -11.14
CA THR A 35 8.60 23.84 -12.34
C THR A 35 9.04 22.41 -11.99
N PRO A 36 9.03 21.45 -12.92
CA PRO A 36 9.59 20.12 -12.67
C PRO A 36 11.02 20.17 -12.13
N LYS A 37 11.87 21.01 -12.70
CA LYS A 37 13.27 21.16 -12.26
C LYS A 37 13.36 21.66 -10.81
N ASP A 38 12.48 22.58 -10.41
CA ASP A 38 12.42 23.08 -9.04
C ASP A 38 11.97 21.99 -8.06
N ALA A 39 11.02 21.13 -8.43
CA ALA A 39 10.59 20.01 -7.62
C ALA A 39 11.74 19.05 -7.30
N TYR A 40 12.54 18.69 -8.29
CA TYR A 40 13.71 17.84 -8.08
C TYR A 40 14.80 18.52 -7.24
N LYS A 41 15.03 19.82 -7.44
CA LYS A 41 15.93 20.60 -6.59
C LYS A 41 15.45 20.68 -5.15
N ARG A 42 14.15 20.89 -4.94
CA ARG A 42 13.53 20.90 -3.60
C ARG A 42 13.81 19.60 -2.85
N VAL A 43 13.57 18.45 -3.52
CA VAL A 43 13.81 17.14 -2.92
C VAL A 43 15.28 16.97 -2.57
N ALA A 44 16.19 17.24 -3.51
CA ALA A 44 17.63 17.10 -3.30
C ALA A 44 18.12 17.97 -2.13
N ALA A 45 17.68 19.24 -2.07
CA ALA A 45 18.04 20.15 -0.99
C ALA A 45 17.45 19.71 0.37
N ALA A 46 16.22 19.20 0.40
CA ALA A 46 15.59 18.74 1.63
C ALA A 46 16.29 17.49 2.18
N VAL A 47 16.64 16.54 1.33
CA VAL A 47 17.39 15.34 1.73
C VAL A 47 18.78 15.71 2.23
N ALA A 48 19.51 16.56 1.51
CA ALA A 48 20.84 17.01 1.90
C ALA A 48 20.85 17.69 3.28
N ARG A 49 19.87 18.57 3.54
CA ARG A 49 19.69 19.21 4.86
C ARG A 49 19.41 18.17 5.95
N ARG A 50 18.53 17.18 5.70
CA ARG A 50 18.18 16.16 6.69
C ARG A 50 19.36 15.25 7.04
N LEU A 51 20.30 15.08 6.12
CA LEU A 51 21.56 14.35 6.33
C LEU A 51 22.66 15.21 6.97
N ASN A 52 22.40 16.48 7.28
CA ASN A 52 23.39 17.46 7.72
C ASN A 52 24.58 17.63 6.74
N LYS A 53 24.31 17.50 5.43
CA LYS A 53 25.28 17.61 4.34
C LYS A 53 24.72 18.47 3.21
N PRO A 54 24.46 19.78 3.46
CA PRO A 54 23.85 20.67 2.48
C PRO A 54 24.64 20.77 1.17
N GLU A 55 25.96 20.58 1.22
CA GLU A 55 26.87 20.54 0.07
C GLU A 55 26.60 19.40 -0.91
N MET A 56 25.85 18.38 -0.48
CA MET A 56 25.46 17.25 -1.34
C MET A 56 24.23 17.52 -2.20
N ALA A 57 23.54 18.65 -2.01
CA ALA A 57 22.30 18.95 -2.71
C ALA A 57 22.46 18.91 -4.24
N ASP A 58 23.49 19.58 -4.76
CA ASP A 58 23.75 19.61 -6.20
C ASP A 58 24.08 18.23 -6.77
N LYS A 59 24.83 17.42 -6.02
CA LYS A 59 25.16 16.04 -6.41
C LYS A 59 23.92 15.15 -6.44
N PHE A 60 23.03 15.27 -5.45
CA PHE A 60 21.75 14.53 -5.45
C PHE A 60 20.86 14.97 -6.60
N PHE A 61 20.76 16.27 -6.83
CA PHE A 61 20.01 16.79 -7.98
C PHE A 61 20.57 16.27 -9.30
N ASP A 62 21.87 16.30 -9.50
CA ASP A 62 22.52 15.83 -10.73
C ASP A 62 22.21 14.34 -11.01
N TYR A 63 22.28 13.48 -10.01
CA TYR A 63 21.98 12.06 -10.16
C TYR A 63 20.52 11.79 -10.50
N ILE A 64 19.60 12.52 -9.87
CA ILE A 64 18.17 12.40 -10.15
C ILE A 64 17.88 12.97 -11.55
N TRP A 65 18.45 14.12 -11.87
CA TRP A 65 18.19 14.81 -13.13
C TRP A 65 18.77 14.08 -14.35
N LYS A 66 19.85 13.35 -14.19
CA LYS A 66 20.41 12.45 -15.20
C LYS A 66 19.63 11.12 -15.34
N GLY A 67 18.64 10.88 -14.49
CA GLY A 67 17.86 9.64 -14.51
C GLY A 67 18.58 8.42 -13.93
N TRP A 68 19.72 8.63 -13.25
CA TRP A 68 20.44 7.54 -12.58
C TRP A 68 19.74 7.09 -11.30
N LEU A 69 18.95 7.97 -10.69
CA LEU A 69 18.12 7.70 -9.52
C LEU A 69 16.69 8.11 -9.81
N CYS A 70 15.77 7.15 -9.78
CA CYS A 70 14.35 7.39 -9.91
C CYS A 70 13.72 7.54 -8.52
N LEU A 71 13.05 8.65 -8.29
CA LEU A 71 12.36 8.92 -7.04
C LEU A 71 10.98 8.26 -7.02
N ALA A 72 10.65 7.59 -5.92
CA ALA A 72 9.28 7.14 -5.69
C ALA A 72 8.32 8.34 -5.62
N SER A 73 7.07 8.15 -6.06
CA SER A 73 6.04 9.20 -6.10
C SER A 73 5.93 10.01 -4.81
N PRO A 74 5.85 9.42 -3.59
CA PRO A 74 5.73 10.21 -2.37
C PRO A 74 7.02 10.96 -2.02
N VAL A 75 8.18 10.44 -2.41
CA VAL A 75 9.45 11.18 -2.23
C VAL A 75 9.43 12.45 -3.06
N LEU A 76 9.05 12.36 -4.34
CA LEU A 76 9.02 13.50 -5.24
C LEU A 76 7.94 14.52 -4.85
N SER A 77 6.73 14.07 -4.51
CA SER A 77 5.61 14.96 -4.21
C SER A 77 5.70 15.62 -2.83
N ASN A 78 6.23 14.91 -1.82
CA ASN A 78 6.08 15.31 -0.42
C ASN A 78 7.38 15.75 0.25
N THR A 79 8.56 15.29 -0.21
CA THR A 79 9.83 15.67 0.44
C THR A 79 10.10 17.15 0.31
N GLY A 80 10.35 17.80 1.45
CA GLY A 80 10.56 19.26 1.52
C GLY A 80 9.26 20.06 1.45
N THR A 81 8.11 19.43 1.74
CA THR A 81 6.79 20.05 1.82
C THR A 81 6.06 19.59 3.09
N ASP A 82 4.93 20.21 3.39
CA ASP A 82 4.02 19.82 4.48
C ASP A 82 2.86 18.91 3.98
N ARG A 83 2.94 18.36 2.76
CA ARG A 83 1.84 17.64 2.12
C ARG A 83 1.61 16.23 2.65
N GLY A 84 2.56 15.63 3.35
CA GLY A 84 2.47 14.28 3.86
C GLY A 84 3.83 13.60 4.02
N LEU A 85 3.82 12.27 4.11
CA LEU A 85 5.02 11.48 4.32
C LEU A 85 5.74 11.20 2.99
N PRO A 86 7.08 11.06 3.00
CA PRO A 86 7.86 10.64 1.83
C PRO A 86 7.79 9.13 1.57
N ILE A 87 6.93 8.41 2.29
CA ILE A 87 6.66 6.98 2.16
C ILE A 87 5.17 6.77 1.92
N SER A 88 4.82 5.67 1.26
CA SER A 88 3.43 5.37 0.93
C SER A 88 3.09 3.88 0.94
N CYS A 89 3.96 3.04 1.48
CA CYS A 89 3.73 1.61 1.59
C CYS A 89 3.90 1.21 3.05
N PHE A 90 2.86 0.61 3.62
CA PHE A 90 2.77 0.24 5.03
C PHE A 90 2.30 -1.20 5.13
N GLY A 91 2.80 -1.92 6.14
CA GLY A 91 2.33 -3.25 6.50
C GLY A 91 1.78 -3.21 7.93
N ILE A 92 0.63 -3.83 8.13
CA ILE A 92 0.02 -4.01 9.45
C ILE A 92 -0.41 -5.48 9.60
N ASP A 93 -0.17 -6.06 10.76
CA ASP A 93 -0.71 -7.36 11.12
C ASP A 93 -1.86 -7.21 12.10
N VAL A 94 -2.86 -8.07 11.95
CA VAL A 94 -4.08 -8.06 12.76
C VAL A 94 -4.05 -9.27 13.68
N ALA A 95 -4.07 -9.02 14.98
CA ALA A 95 -4.20 -10.07 15.98
C ALA A 95 -5.66 -10.55 16.10
N ASP A 96 -5.84 -11.78 16.59
CA ASP A 96 -7.13 -12.44 16.72
C ASP A 96 -7.98 -11.88 17.87
N SER A 97 -8.36 -10.61 17.75
CA SER A 97 -9.29 -9.95 18.67
C SER A 97 -10.07 -8.84 17.98
N ILE A 98 -11.34 -8.67 18.36
CA ILE A 98 -12.21 -7.61 17.80
C ILE A 98 -11.63 -6.21 18.08
N TYR A 99 -10.93 -6.04 19.19
CA TYR A 99 -10.26 -4.79 19.53
C TYR A 99 -9.14 -4.47 18.54
N ASP A 100 -8.26 -5.45 18.25
CA ASP A 100 -7.15 -5.22 17.33
C ASP A 100 -7.64 -5.06 15.89
N ILE A 101 -8.62 -5.84 15.46
CA ILE A 101 -9.28 -5.70 14.15
C ILE A 101 -9.79 -4.26 13.95
N GLY A 102 -10.51 -3.73 14.96
CA GLY A 102 -11.01 -2.35 14.93
C GLY A 102 -9.91 -1.30 14.97
N LYS A 103 -8.90 -1.50 15.82
CA LYS A 103 -7.72 -0.62 15.93
C LYS A 103 -6.94 -0.56 14.61
N LYS A 104 -6.71 -1.72 13.97
CA LYS A 104 -6.00 -1.81 12.70
C LYS A 104 -6.81 -1.21 11.54
N ASN A 105 -8.15 -1.27 11.59
CA ASN A 105 -8.99 -0.56 10.65
C ASN A 105 -8.82 0.96 10.77
N LEU A 106 -8.77 1.51 11.97
CA LEU A 106 -8.49 2.93 12.20
C LEU A 106 -7.08 3.30 11.71
N GLU A 107 -6.06 2.49 12.01
CA GLU A 107 -4.70 2.70 11.55
C GLU A 107 -4.64 2.76 10.00
N MET A 108 -5.31 1.81 9.33
CA MET A 108 -5.44 1.81 7.86
C MET A 108 -6.10 3.09 7.33
N MET A 109 -7.17 3.58 7.97
CA MET A 109 -7.83 4.84 7.58
C MET A 109 -6.87 6.02 7.61
N LEU A 110 -6.09 6.14 8.68
CA LEU A 110 -5.14 7.23 8.87
C LEU A 110 -4.02 7.19 7.82
N LEU A 111 -3.50 5.99 7.51
CA LEU A 111 -2.49 5.80 6.48
C LEU A 111 -3.04 6.06 5.07
N ALA A 112 -4.23 5.57 4.77
CA ALA A 112 -4.89 5.75 3.49
C ALA A 112 -5.23 7.22 3.20
N LYS A 113 -5.63 7.99 4.21
CA LYS A 113 -5.89 9.44 4.12
C LYS A 113 -4.70 10.20 3.52
N HIS A 114 -3.48 9.75 3.78
CA HIS A 114 -2.25 10.34 3.25
C HIS A 114 -1.78 9.73 1.93
N GLY A 115 -2.65 8.96 1.24
CA GLY A 115 -2.33 8.30 -0.02
C GLY A 115 -1.44 7.07 0.14
N GLY A 116 -1.43 6.48 1.34
CA GLY A 116 -0.70 5.25 1.63
C GLY A 116 -1.34 4.01 1.05
N GLY A 117 -0.53 3.07 0.54
CA GLY A 117 -0.93 1.70 0.29
C GLY A 117 -0.67 0.86 1.54
N VAL A 118 -1.65 0.08 1.99
CA VAL A 118 -1.57 -0.70 3.22
C VAL A 118 -1.75 -2.19 2.93
N GLY A 119 -0.75 -2.99 3.28
CA GLY A 119 -0.86 -4.45 3.31
C GLY A 119 -1.34 -4.89 4.69
N ILE A 120 -2.44 -5.64 4.75
CA ILE A 120 -3.08 -6.10 5.98
C ILE A 120 -2.87 -7.62 6.08
N GLY A 121 -2.11 -8.06 7.07
CA GLY A 121 -1.91 -9.48 7.39
C GLY A 121 -3.05 -10.00 8.27
N LEU A 122 -3.75 -11.03 7.80
CA LEU A 122 -4.86 -11.67 8.52
C LEU A 122 -4.51 -13.07 9.04
N ASN A 123 -3.25 -13.45 8.99
CA ASN A 123 -2.81 -14.81 9.29
C ASN A 123 -3.10 -15.27 10.73
N GLN A 124 -3.22 -14.33 11.66
CA GLN A 124 -3.48 -14.62 13.07
C GLN A 124 -4.98 -14.67 13.41
N VAL A 125 -5.83 -14.19 12.51
CA VAL A 125 -7.29 -14.19 12.73
C VAL A 125 -7.80 -15.60 12.58
N ARG A 126 -8.58 -16.08 13.55
CA ARG A 126 -9.14 -17.44 13.54
C ARG A 126 -10.06 -17.68 12.36
N PRO A 127 -10.10 -18.91 11.83
CA PRO A 127 -10.94 -19.26 10.70
C PRO A 127 -12.43 -19.37 11.06
N ALA A 128 -13.25 -19.52 10.04
CA ALA A 128 -14.66 -19.85 10.19
C ALA A 128 -14.83 -21.18 10.92
N GLY A 129 -15.84 -21.26 11.81
CA GLY A 129 -16.11 -22.43 12.63
C GLY A 129 -15.30 -22.52 13.94
N ALA A 130 -14.23 -21.73 14.09
CA ALA A 130 -13.46 -21.70 15.33
C ALA A 130 -14.30 -21.13 16.50
N THR A 131 -14.11 -21.68 17.70
CA THR A 131 -14.88 -21.28 18.89
C THR A 131 -14.55 -19.84 19.34
N ILE A 132 -15.60 -19.06 19.65
CA ILE A 132 -15.46 -17.74 20.26
C ILE A 132 -15.88 -17.85 21.73
N SER A 133 -14.94 -18.15 22.62
CA SER A 133 -15.17 -18.23 24.07
C SER A 133 -16.57 -18.82 24.41
N GLN A 134 -17.47 -18.05 25.01
CA GLN A 134 -18.84 -18.47 25.34
C GLN A 134 -19.89 -18.05 24.31
N ASN A 135 -19.52 -17.46 23.18
CA ASN A 135 -20.41 -16.73 22.27
C ASN A 135 -20.63 -17.40 20.88
N GLY A 136 -20.31 -18.69 20.74
CA GLY A 136 -20.53 -19.42 19.49
C GLY A 136 -19.28 -19.59 18.64
N THR A 137 -19.43 -19.50 17.32
CA THR A 137 -18.36 -19.75 16.34
C THR A 137 -18.04 -18.52 15.49
N SER A 138 -16.80 -18.44 15.04
CA SER A 138 -16.31 -17.40 14.13
C SER A 138 -16.87 -17.58 12.71
N ASP A 139 -17.07 -16.48 12.01
CA ASP A 139 -17.34 -16.45 10.55
C ASP A 139 -16.05 -16.27 9.73
N GLY A 140 -14.89 -16.31 10.39
CA GLY A 140 -13.57 -16.25 9.76
C GLY A 140 -13.13 -14.86 9.30
N VAL A 141 -12.16 -14.83 8.36
CA VAL A 141 -11.52 -13.58 7.89
C VAL A 141 -12.37 -12.79 6.88
N VAL A 142 -13.25 -13.45 6.15
CA VAL A 142 -14.00 -12.84 5.04
C VAL A 142 -14.87 -11.65 5.46
N PRO A 143 -15.65 -11.70 6.56
CA PRO A 143 -16.43 -10.55 7.04
C PRO A 143 -15.56 -9.36 7.39
N PHE A 144 -14.36 -9.57 7.92
CA PHE A 144 -13.43 -8.49 8.25
C PHE A 144 -12.82 -7.86 6.99
N CYS A 145 -12.60 -8.62 5.94
CA CYS A 145 -12.24 -8.08 4.63
C CYS A 145 -13.26 -7.05 4.15
N LYS A 146 -14.57 -7.29 4.37
CA LYS A 146 -15.63 -6.34 4.01
C LYS A 146 -15.54 -5.00 4.75
N ILE A 147 -15.14 -5.02 6.02
CA ILE A 147 -14.89 -3.80 6.80
C ILE A 147 -13.76 -3.00 6.16
N TYR A 148 -12.63 -3.64 5.87
CA TYR A 148 -11.46 -2.99 5.26
C TYR A 148 -11.77 -2.48 3.84
N ASP A 149 -12.54 -3.24 3.05
CA ASP A 149 -13.01 -2.85 1.71
C ASP A 149 -13.81 -1.55 1.75
N SER A 150 -14.81 -1.49 2.61
CA SER A 150 -15.66 -0.31 2.77
C SER A 150 -14.87 0.89 3.30
N THR A 151 -13.95 0.65 4.20
CA THR A 151 -13.09 1.69 4.79
C THR A 151 -12.16 2.30 3.75
N ILE A 152 -11.48 1.49 2.93
CA ILE A 152 -10.57 2.01 1.90
C ILE A 152 -11.34 2.78 0.83
N LEU A 153 -12.53 2.33 0.45
CA LEU A 153 -13.39 3.04 -0.47
C LEU A 153 -13.80 4.41 0.08
N ALA A 154 -14.21 4.48 1.36
CA ALA A 154 -14.63 5.71 2.01
C ALA A 154 -13.49 6.72 2.19
N THR A 155 -12.26 6.27 2.40
CA THR A 155 -11.10 7.16 2.63
C THR A 155 -10.47 7.71 1.34
N ASN A 156 -10.88 7.22 0.17
CA ASN A 156 -10.35 7.65 -1.14
C ASN A 156 -10.98 8.96 -1.66
N GLN A 157 -11.10 9.96 -0.82
CA GLN A 157 -11.72 11.24 -1.17
C GLN A 157 -10.67 12.31 -1.48
N GLY A 158 -10.53 12.67 -2.76
CA GLY A 158 -9.86 13.91 -3.19
C GLY A 158 -8.33 13.95 -3.10
N ALA A 159 -7.65 12.87 -2.81
CA ALA A 159 -6.20 12.84 -2.75
C ALA A 159 -5.54 12.77 -4.14
N VAL A 160 -4.38 13.39 -4.31
CA VAL A 160 -3.53 13.30 -5.51
C VAL A 160 -3.17 11.83 -5.80
N ARG A 161 -2.94 11.05 -4.76
CA ARG A 161 -2.76 9.61 -4.80
C ARG A 161 -3.85 8.97 -3.95
N ARG A 162 -4.61 8.06 -4.54
CA ARG A 162 -5.62 7.29 -3.82
C ARG A 162 -4.92 6.29 -2.88
N GLY A 163 -5.44 6.13 -1.68
CA GLY A 163 -5.09 5.03 -0.81
C GLY A 163 -5.50 3.70 -1.47
N ALA A 164 -4.75 2.66 -1.19
CA ALA A 164 -5.06 1.31 -1.62
C ALA A 164 -4.78 0.34 -0.48
N ALA A 165 -5.49 -0.78 -0.44
CA ALA A 165 -5.20 -1.82 0.53
C ALA A 165 -5.14 -3.19 -0.13
N SER A 166 -4.26 -4.05 0.42
CA SER A 166 -4.25 -5.48 0.13
C SER A 166 -4.49 -6.25 1.41
N VAL A 167 -5.20 -7.36 1.30
CA VAL A 167 -5.31 -8.35 2.36
C VAL A 167 -4.42 -9.53 2.03
N ASN A 168 -3.63 -9.94 3.02
CA ASN A 168 -2.61 -10.96 2.85
C ASN A 168 -2.96 -12.15 3.75
N LEU A 169 -2.98 -13.35 3.18
CA LEU A 169 -3.32 -14.56 3.88
C LEU A 169 -2.38 -15.70 3.48
N ASN A 170 -1.96 -16.51 4.46
CA ASN A 170 -1.18 -17.70 4.20
C ASN A 170 -2.00 -18.73 3.42
N ILE A 171 -1.36 -19.40 2.47
CA ILE A 171 -2.00 -20.41 1.64
C ILE A 171 -2.49 -21.62 2.43
N ASP A 172 -1.98 -21.84 3.62
CA ASP A 172 -2.36 -22.92 4.53
C ASP A 172 -3.44 -22.52 5.55
N HIS A 173 -3.95 -21.28 5.51
CA HIS A 173 -5.05 -20.84 6.36
C HIS A 173 -6.36 -21.53 5.96
N GLU A 174 -7.18 -21.98 6.92
CA GLU A 174 -8.42 -22.73 6.62
C GLU A 174 -9.43 -21.94 5.76
N ASP A 175 -9.51 -20.61 5.92
CA ASP A 175 -10.39 -19.76 5.11
C ASP A 175 -9.80 -19.38 3.75
N PHE A 176 -8.65 -19.93 3.35
CA PHE A 176 -7.93 -19.47 2.17
C PHE A 176 -8.75 -19.60 0.88
N GLU A 177 -9.51 -20.69 0.71
CA GLU A 177 -10.35 -20.92 -0.48
C GLU A 177 -11.50 -19.89 -0.53
N ASP A 178 -12.22 -19.69 0.57
CA ASP A 178 -13.28 -18.68 0.69
C ASP A 178 -12.74 -17.26 0.46
N TRP A 179 -11.55 -16.99 1.00
CA TRP A 179 -10.88 -15.73 0.83
C TRP A 179 -10.44 -15.47 -0.61
N LEU A 180 -10.11 -16.49 -1.41
CA LEU A 180 -9.80 -16.31 -2.84
C LEU A 180 -10.99 -15.77 -3.63
N GLU A 181 -12.21 -16.10 -3.22
CA GLU A 181 -13.44 -15.71 -3.92
C GLU A 181 -13.94 -14.29 -3.59
N ILE A 182 -13.39 -13.59 -2.59
CA ILE A 182 -13.92 -12.28 -2.15
C ILE A 182 -13.97 -11.20 -3.24
N ARG A 183 -13.21 -11.36 -4.32
CA ARG A 183 -13.22 -10.44 -5.47
C ARG A 183 -14.08 -10.91 -6.63
N GLU A 184 -14.71 -12.05 -6.54
CA GLU A 184 -15.64 -12.49 -7.56
C GLU A 184 -16.97 -11.72 -7.43
N PRO A 185 -17.46 -11.06 -8.50
CA PRO A 185 -18.69 -10.26 -8.46
C PRO A 185 -19.94 -11.14 -8.59
N LYS A 186 -20.01 -12.19 -7.78
CA LYS A 186 -21.13 -13.16 -7.74
C LYS A 186 -21.42 -13.60 -6.31
N GLY A 187 -22.61 -14.13 -6.06
CA GLY A 187 -23.02 -14.61 -4.75
C GLY A 187 -23.43 -13.50 -3.77
N ASP A 188 -23.18 -13.70 -2.49
CA ASP A 188 -23.55 -12.77 -1.43
C ASP A 188 -22.66 -11.52 -1.43
N ILE A 189 -23.26 -10.35 -1.64
CA ILE A 189 -22.59 -9.06 -1.64
C ILE A 189 -21.86 -8.75 -0.32
N ASN A 190 -22.33 -9.31 0.79
CA ASN A 190 -21.69 -9.12 2.10
C ASN A 190 -20.35 -9.86 2.22
N ARG A 191 -20.13 -10.85 1.39
CA ARG A 191 -18.86 -11.60 1.29
C ARG A 191 -17.92 -11.07 0.21
N GLN A 192 -18.30 -10.01 -0.50
CA GLN A 192 -17.51 -9.44 -1.59
C GLN A 192 -16.70 -8.23 -1.12
N SER A 193 -15.44 -8.17 -1.55
CA SER A 193 -14.47 -7.09 -1.24
C SER A 193 -13.73 -6.68 -2.52
N LEU A 194 -14.43 -5.94 -3.39
CA LEU A 194 -13.98 -5.64 -4.76
C LEU A 194 -12.88 -4.56 -4.84
N ASN A 195 -12.73 -3.76 -3.79
CA ASN A 195 -11.75 -2.66 -3.73
C ASN A 195 -10.42 -3.07 -3.08
N LEU A 196 -10.36 -4.26 -2.46
CA LEU A 196 -9.14 -4.81 -1.89
C LEU A 196 -8.37 -5.61 -2.93
N HIS A 197 -7.05 -5.56 -2.83
CA HIS A 197 -6.18 -6.50 -3.53
C HIS A 197 -5.90 -7.71 -2.63
N GLN A 198 -5.72 -8.88 -3.23
CA GLN A 198 -5.37 -10.10 -2.52
C GLN A 198 -3.90 -10.43 -2.73
N CYS A 199 -3.24 -10.93 -1.69
CA CYS A 199 -1.87 -11.42 -1.76
C CYS A 199 -1.76 -12.74 -0.97
N ALA A 200 -1.60 -13.84 -1.66
CA ALA A 200 -1.33 -15.14 -1.04
C ALA A 200 0.13 -15.19 -0.57
N ILE A 201 0.33 -15.56 0.69
CA ILE A 201 1.66 -15.80 1.25
C ILE A 201 1.98 -17.28 1.09
N ILE A 202 2.98 -17.59 0.29
CA ILE A 202 3.36 -18.95 -0.06
C ILE A 202 4.72 -19.27 0.58
N GLY A 203 4.71 -20.15 1.57
CA GLY A 203 5.92 -20.57 2.26
C GLY A 203 6.66 -21.73 1.54
N ASP A 204 7.94 -21.90 1.88
CA ASP A 204 8.80 -22.96 1.31
C ASP A 204 8.24 -24.38 1.52
N LYS A 205 7.53 -24.62 2.63
CA LYS A 205 6.90 -25.92 2.92
C LYS A 205 5.87 -26.26 1.85
N PHE A 206 5.03 -25.28 1.47
CA PHE A 206 4.05 -25.46 0.40
C PHE A 206 4.73 -25.72 -0.94
N MET A 207 5.77 -24.92 -1.28
CA MET A 207 6.51 -25.07 -2.54
C MET A 207 7.19 -26.44 -2.65
N ARG A 208 7.74 -26.97 -1.55
CA ARG A 208 8.30 -28.34 -1.53
C ARG A 208 7.23 -29.39 -1.77
N LYS A 209 6.09 -29.32 -1.08
CA LYS A 209 4.97 -30.24 -1.29
C LYS A 209 4.44 -30.21 -2.71
N LEU A 210 4.27 -28.99 -3.27
CA LEU A 210 3.84 -28.81 -4.65
C LEU A 210 4.80 -29.50 -5.65
N ARG A 211 6.11 -29.29 -5.46
CA ARG A 211 7.14 -29.95 -6.29
C ARG A 211 7.09 -31.47 -6.20
N ASP A 212 6.86 -32.00 -5.00
CA ASP A 212 6.89 -33.43 -4.72
C ASP A 212 5.53 -34.10 -5.04
N GLY A 213 4.50 -33.34 -5.46
CA GLY A 213 3.16 -33.80 -5.79
C GLY A 213 2.30 -34.23 -4.58
N ASP A 214 2.69 -33.75 -3.39
CA ASP A 214 1.99 -34.05 -2.14
C ASP A 214 0.72 -33.21 -1.99
N LYS A 215 -0.26 -33.76 -1.24
CA LYS A 215 -1.43 -32.97 -0.81
C LYS A 215 -1.04 -31.92 0.23
N VAL A 216 -1.63 -30.74 0.11
CA VAL A 216 -1.51 -29.67 1.10
C VAL A 216 -2.75 -29.71 1.99
N CYS A 217 -2.54 -29.66 3.30
CA CYS A 217 -3.59 -29.50 4.28
C CYS A 217 -3.66 -28.01 4.68
N LEU A 218 -4.85 -27.44 4.74
CA LEU A 218 -5.08 -26.13 5.33
C LEU A 218 -5.02 -26.27 6.85
N LEU A 219 -4.21 -25.45 7.50
CA LEU A 219 -3.94 -25.55 8.93
C LEU A 219 -4.53 -24.32 9.65
N TYR A 220 -5.19 -24.58 10.74
CA TYR A 220 -5.52 -23.56 11.73
C TYR A 220 -4.25 -23.22 12.54
N THR A 221 -3.92 -21.95 12.62
CA THR A 221 -2.66 -21.48 13.27
C THR A 221 -2.77 -21.22 14.76
N SER A 222 -3.90 -21.51 15.41
CA SER A 222 -4.16 -21.18 16.82
C SER A 222 -3.64 -22.17 17.84
N ASP A 223 -2.98 -23.27 17.46
CA ASP A 223 -2.37 -24.20 18.42
C ASP A 223 -1.18 -23.63 19.21
N ALA A 224 -0.81 -22.36 18.92
CA ALA A 224 0.28 -21.67 19.62
C ALA A 224 -0.20 -20.80 20.81
N ALA A 225 -1.48 -20.78 21.12
CA ALA A 225 -2.05 -19.91 22.16
C ALA A 225 -2.52 -20.65 23.42
N ASP A 226 -2.38 -21.98 23.46
CA ASP A 226 -2.77 -22.83 24.62
C ASP A 226 -1.55 -23.43 25.37
N GLU A 227 -0.33 -22.85 25.25
CA GLU A 227 0.80 -23.15 26.13
C GLU A 227 1.14 -21.96 27.03
#